data_e5ca8692560c693e357b48ad8ecb9333
#
_entry.id   e5ca8692560c693e357b48ad8ecb9333
#
_cell.length_a   1.000
_cell.length_b   1.000
_cell.length_c   1.000
_cell.angle_alpha   90.00
_cell.angle_beta   90.00
_cell.angle_gamma   90.00
#
_symmetry.space_group_name_H-M   'P 1'
#
loop_
_entity.id
_entity.type
_entity.pdbx_description
1 polymer ?
#
loop_
_entity_poly.entity_id
_entity_poly.type
_entity_poly.pdbx_seq_one_letter_code
_entity_poly.pdbx_strand_id
1 'polypeptide(L)'
;MASSAGLALCGQALVVRGGSRFLATSTAISDDDSLFTYDCSAAEKKAQENKGEDGQPVDQGTDTILASTFSKSGSYFALTDDSKRLILFRTKPWQCLSVRPVVRGGARPLTFTASEERVLVADKSGDVYSFSVLGPHACGRLELGHLSMLLDVALSPDDRFVLTADRDEKIRVSWAAAPHCIESFCLGHTEFVSRILVVPGHPELLLSSSGDCTLRLWDYPSGRQLQCCDLASLQEPAEPWGHKAVPASSCISLQRFAVSRIVFWAQESCVALLCDCLPVVFVFQFIVCQRQLAFRQQLRFPKRVWDIAFEEAQGLWVLQDCREAPLVLWRPTGGQWQPVPDSAVSQRLCGHLRGSWAMLEGSGTVEDGFRGLYKATFDNMSSYLKRKEERLQQQQERKRWQSPPPGGRGQNKKTRAGRAALGC
;
A
#
# COMPACT_ATOMS: atom_id res chain seq x y z
N MET A 1 -4.55 -0.04 5.49
CA MET A 1 -4.70 -0.63 4.14
C MET A 1 -5.23 0.45 3.21
N ALA A 2 -4.73 0.54 1.97
CA ALA A 2 -5.25 1.52 1.01
C ALA A 2 -6.77 1.33 0.82
N SER A 3 -7.48 2.39 0.49
CA SER A 3 -8.93 2.36 0.20
C SER A 3 -9.27 1.23 -0.77
N SER A 4 -10.44 0.59 -0.62
CA SER A 4 -10.96 -0.36 -1.61
C SER A 4 -11.38 0.37 -2.90
N ALA A 5 -11.74 1.66 -2.80
CA ALA A 5 -11.97 2.49 -3.96
C ALA A 5 -10.66 2.81 -4.69
N GLY A 6 -10.71 2.78 -6.01
CA GLY A 6 -9.53 3.08 -6.83
C GLY A 6 -9.87 3.35 -8.28
N LEU A 7 -8.91 3.96 -8.97
CA LEU A 7 -8.94 4.29 -10.38
C LEU A 7 -7.91 3.47 -11.16
N ALA A 8 -8.28 3.06 -12.36
CA ALA A 8 -7.34 2.64 -13.39
C ALA A 8 -7.74 3.28 -14.71
N LEU A 9 -6.76 3.77 -15.45
CA LEU A 9 -6.98 4.48 -16.70
C LEU A 9 -5.94 4.04 -17.73
N CYS A 10 -6.39 3.77 -18.96
CA CYS A 10 -5.54 3.49 -20.09
C CYS A 10 -6.16 4.06 -21.37
N GLY A 11 -5.50 5.04 -21.99
CA GLY A 11 -6.09 5.84 -23.03
C GLY A 11 -7.38 6.50 -22.53
N GLN A 12 -8.51 6.18 -23.16
CA GLN A 12 -9.83 6.67 -22.76
C GLN A 12 -10.65 5.66 -21.95
N ALA A 13 -10.11 4.45 -21.68
CA ALA A 13 -10.80 3.47 -20.87
C ALA A 13 -10.57 3.79 -19.38
N LEU A 14 -11.65 4.10 -18.68
CA LEU A 14 -11.66 4.39 -17.24
C LEU A 14 -12.33 3.25 -16.48
N VAL A 15 -11.66 2.76 -15.46
CA VAL A 15 -12.22 1.81 -14.49
C VAL A 15 -12.23 2.45 -13.11
N VAL A 16 -13.38 2.41 -12.46
CA VAL A 16 -13.56 2.78 -11.06
C VAL A 16 -13.96 1.52 -10.29
N ARG A 17 -13.23 1.19 -9.26
CA ARG A 17 -13.51 0.03 -8.38
C ARG A 17 -13.86 0.47 -6.97
N GLY A 18 -14.66 -0.33 -6.29
CA GLY A 18 -15.00 -0.16 -4.88
C GLY A 18 -15.64 -1.44 -4.31
N GLY A 19 -15.28 -1.83 -3.11
CA GLY A 19 -15.72 -3.09 -2.52
C GLY A 19 -15.41 -4.28 -3.45
N SER A 20 -16.41 -5.13 -3.71
CA SER A 20 -16.29 -6.28 -4.62
C SER A 20 -16.56 -5.95 -6.09
N ARG A 21 -16.85 -4.68 -6.43
CA ARG A 21 -17.33 -4.30 -7.76
C ARG A 21 -16.39 -3.34 -8.47
N PHE A 22 -16.45 -3.35 -9.78
CA PHE A 22 -15.91 -2.27 -10.60
C PHE A 22 -16.86 -1.90 -11.74
N LEU A 23 -16.67 -0.67 -12.20
CA LEU A 23 -17.39 -0.06 -13.30
C LEU A 23 -16.34 0.37 -14.33
N ALA A 24 -16.54 0.00 -15.60
CA ALA A 24 -15.70 0.43 -16.70
C ALA A 24 -16.52 1.26 -17.70
N THR A 25 -15.96 2.39 -18.12
CA THR A 25 -16.59 3.33 -19.06
C THR A 25 -15.50 4.04 -19.87
N SER A 26 -15.90 4.95 -20.75
CA SER A 26 -14.99 5.75 -21.57
C SER A 26 -15.01 7.22 -21.15
N THR A 27 -13.84 7.87 -21.17
CA THR A 27 -13.70 9.32 -21.02
C THR A 27 -13.89 10.06 -22.35
N ALA A 28 -14.11 9.34 -23.47
CA ALA A 28 -14.34 9.91 -24.78
C ALA A 28 -15.62 10.76 -24.81
N ILE A 29 -15.60 11.82 -25.63
CA ILE A 29 -16.79 12.60 -25.97
C ILE A 29 -17.49 11.83 -27.09
N SER A 30 -18.24 10.80 -26.78
CA SER A 30 -19.05 10.03 -27.70
C SER A 30 -20.43 9.82 -27.12
N ASP A 31 -21.44 9.67 -28.00
CA ASP A 31 -22.80 9.31 -27.59
C ASP A 31 -22.91 7.85 -27.14
N ASP A 32 -21.81 7.07 -27.24
CA ASP A 32 -21.76 5.71 -26.76
C ASP A 32 -21.53 5.70 -25.23
N ASP A 33 -22.64 5.57 -24.52
CA ASP A 33 -22.69 5.51 -23.05
C ASP A 33 -22.47 4.08 -22.55
N SER A 34 -21.54 3.34 -23.19
CA SER A 34 -21.25 1.96 -22.82
C SER A 34 -20.69 1.87 -21.39
N LEU A 35 -21.46 1.22 -20.55
CA LEU A 35 -21.13 0.97 -19.16
C LEU A 35 -21.01 -0.54 -18.93
N PHE A 36 -19.83 -0.99 -18.53
CA PHE A 36 -19.62 -2.37 -18.10
C PHE A 36 -19.45 -2.41 -16.58
N THR A 37 -20.15 -3.33 -15.94
CA THR A 37 -20.03 -3.57 -14.49
C THR A 37 -19.72 -5.04 -14.22
N TYR A 38 -18.92 -5.29 -13.21
CA TYR A 38 -18.59 -6.65 -12.76
C TYR A 38 -18.56 -6.71 -11.24
N ASP A 39 -19.07 -7.83 -10.69
CA ASP A 39 -19.06 -8.12 -9.25
C ASP A 39 -18.25 -9.38 -9.00
N CYS A 40 -17.16 -9.25 -8.26
CA CYS A 40 -16.28 -10.36 -7.91
C CYS A 40 -16.96 -11.41 -7.03
N SER A 41 -18.05 -11.06 -6.33
CA SER A 41 -18.83 -12.00 -5.53
C SER A 41 -19.54 -13.05 -6.37
N ALA A 42 -19.83 -12.73 -7.64
CA ALA A 42 -20.44 -13.64 -8.61
C ALA A 42 -19.41 -14.54 -9.33
N ALA A 43 -18.10 -14.32 -9.13
CA ALA A 43 -17.06 -15.14 -9.74
C ALA A 43 -17.00 -16.52 -9.12
N GLU A 44 -16.78 -17.57 -9.95
CA GLU A 44 -16.68 -18.94 -9.48
C GLU A 44 -15.68 -19.09 -8.34
N LYS A 45 -16.16 -19.56 -7.18
CA LYS A 45 -15.33 -19.97 -6.06
C LYS A 45 -14.96 -21.44 -6.31
N LYS A 46 -13.73 -21.72 -6.80
CA LYS A 46 -13.25 -23.10 -6.77
C LYS A 46 -13.25 -23.53 -5.31
N ALA A 47 -13.92 -24.67 -5.02
CA ALA A 47 -13.90 -25.29 -3.71
C ALA A 47 -12.44 -25.58 -3.32
N GLN A 48 -11.84 -24.68 -2.56
CA GLN A 48 -10.63 -25.00 -1.81
C GLN A 48 -11.06 -25.96 -0.70
N GLU A 49 -10.37 -27.08 -0.56
CA GLU A 49 -10.51 -27.93 0.60
C GLU A 49 -10.33 -27.08 1.87
N ASN A 50 -11.42 -26.96 2.65
CA ASN A 50 -11.58 -26.04 3.75
C ASN A 50 -10.76 -26.41 5.01
N LYS A 51 -9.53 -26.89 4.85
CA LYS A 51 -8.66 -27.16 6.00
C LYS A 51 -7.36 -26.40 5.83
N GLY A 52 -7.19 -25.34 6.65
CA GLY A 52 -5.86 -24.83 6.94
C GLY A 52 -4.99 -25.95 7.55
N GLU A 53 -3.68 -25.87 7.44
CA GLU A 53 -2.75 -26.83 8.04
C GLU A 53 -3.03 -27.05 9.55
N ASP A 54 -3.73 -26.12 10.21
CA ASP A 54 -4.11 -26.18 11.64
C ASP A 54 -5.59 -26.55 11.88
N GLY A 55 -6.35 -26.98 10.86
CA GLY A 55 -7.75 -27.38 11.01
C GLY A 55 -8.74 -26.24 11.31
N GLN A 56 -8.29 -24.99 11.29
CA GLN A 56 -9.15 -23.82 11.47
C GLN A 56 -9.87 -23.45 10.17
N PRO A 57 -11.13 -22.92 10.24
CA PRO A 57 -11.81 -22.43 9.05
C PRO A 57 -10.99 -21.31 8.41
N VAL A 58 -10.68 -21.47 7.14
CA VAL A 58 -10.00 -20.41 6.36
C VAL A 58 -10.94 -19.21 6.29
N ASP A 59 -10.44 -18.03 6.68
CA ASP A 59 -11.16 -16.77 6.61
C ASP A 59 -11.62 -16.53 5.16
N GLN A 60 -12.93 -16.61 4.94
CA GLN A 60 -13.53 -16.34 3.64
C GLN A 60 -13.50 -14.83 3.44
N GLY A 61 -12.66 -14.34 2.51
CA GLY A 61 -12.60 -12.93 2.14
C GLY A 61 -13.98 -12.37 1.75
N THR A 62 -14.10 -11.06 1.76
CA THR A 62 -15.32 -10.32 1.40
C THR A 62 -15.45 -10.07 -0.11
N ASP A 63 -14.58 -10.71 -0.92
CA ASP A 63 -14.45 -10.51 -2.38
C ASP A 63 -14.05 -9.08 -2.76
N THR A 64 -13.48 -8.31 -1.81
CA THR A 64 -13.06 -6.92 -2.00
C THR A 64 -11.87 -6.84 -2.94
N ILE A 65 -11.94 -5.96 -3.94
CA ILE A 65 -10.85 -5.73 -4.90
C ILE A 65 -9.71 -4.99 -4.19
N LEU A 66 -8.53 -5.60 -4.20
CA LEU A 66 -7.34 -5.07 -3.55
C LEU A 66 -6.49 -4.22 -4.49
N ALA A 67 -6.32 -4.66 -5.73
CA ALA A 67 -5.55 -3.95 -6.75
C ALA A 67 -6.09 -4.25 -8.14
N SER A 68 -5.81 -3.34 -9.08
CA SER A 68 -6.19 -3.50 -10.48
C SER A 68 -5.26 -2.71 -11.38
N THR A 69 -5.03 -3.19 -12.59
CA THR A 69 -4.20 -2.52 -13.58
C THR A 69 -4.60 -2.92 -14.99
N PHE A 70 -4.37 -2.01 -15.95
CA PHE A 70 -4.43 -2.32 -17.38
C PHE A 70 -3.11 -2.87 -17.89
N SER A 71 -3.14 -3.64 -18.96
CA SER A 71 -1.99 -3.89 -19.80
C SER A 71 -1.59 -2.62 -20.56
N LYS A 72 -0.36 -2.58 -21.08
CA LYS A 72 0.20 -1.40 -21.77
C LYS A 72 -0.66 -0.94 -22.97
N SER A 73 -1.18 -1.88 -23.75
CA SER A 73 -2.07 -1.59 -24.89
C SER A 73 -3.50 -1.26 -24.48
N GLY A 74 -3.86 -1.50 -23.22
CA GLY A 74 -5.23 -1.45 -22.74
C GLY A 74 -6.12 -2.60 -23.21
N SER A 75 -5.55 -3.64 -23.86
CA SER A 75 -6.31 -4.81 -24.35
C SER A 75 -6.75 -5.73 -23.23
N TYR A 76 -6.01 -5.74 -22.12
CA TYR A 76 -6.29 -6.56 -20.95
C TYR A 76 -6.39 -5.69 -19.70
N PHE A 77 -7.20 -6.18 -18.76
CA PHE A 77 -7.33 -5.63 -17.42
C PHE A 77 -7.28 -6.76 -16.41
N ALA A 78 -6.51 -6.59 -15.37
CA ALA A 78 -6.37 -7.57 -14.31
C ALA A 78 -6.68 -6.95 -12.96
N LEU A 79 -7.27 -7.75 -12.08
CA LEU A 79 -7.50 -7.37 -10.68
C LEU A 79 -7.21 -8.54 -9.74
N THR A 80 -6.92 -8.19 -8.49
CA THR A 80 -6.82 -9.16 -7.38
C THR A 80 -7.78 -8.77 -6.28
N ASP A 81 -8.29 -9.78 -5.57
CA ASP A 81 -9.21 -9.61 -4.45
C ASP A 81 -8.71 -10.25 -3.14
N ASP A 82 -9.43 -9.99 -2.06
CA ASP A 82 -9.12 -10.53 -0.74
C ASP A 82 -9.49 -12.03 -0.60
N SER A 83 -10.28 -12.56 -1.52
CA SER A 83 -10.55 -14.00 -1.67
C SER A 83 -9.41 -14.74 -2.37
N LYS A 84 -8.23 -14.09 -2.53
CA LYS A 84 -7.00 -14.63 -3.11
C LYS A 84 -7.18 -15.09 -4.56
N ARG A 85 -7.88 -14.29 -5.38
CA ARG A 85 -8.08 -14.57 -6.80
C ARG A 85 -7.40 -13.49 -7.66
N LEU A 86 -6.84 -13.93 -8.79
CA LEU A 86 -6.48 -13.10 -9.92
C LEU A 86 -7.56 -13.26 -10.97
N ILE A 87 -8.24 -12.17 -11.32
CA ILE A 87 -9.28 -12.14 -12.35
C ILE A 87 -8.77 -11.33 -13.53
N LEU A 88 -8.79 -11.95 -14.71
CA LEU A 88 -8.29 -11.37 -15.94
C LEU A 88 -9.44 -11.10 -16.91
N PHE A 89 -9.43 -9.93 -17.52
CA PHE A 89 -10.42 -9.49 -18.51
C PHE A 89 -9.75 -9.11 -19.82
N ARG A 90 -10.48 -9.33 -20.92
CA ARG A 90 -10.29 -8.61 -22.17
C ARG A 90 -11.16 -7.36 -22.10
N THR A 91 -10.68 -6.26 -22.64
CA THR A 91 -11.37 -4.95 -22.54
C THR A 91 -12.22 -4.60 -23.76
N LYS A 92 -11.96 -5.23 -24.92
CA LYS A 92 -12.66 -4.95 -26.20
C LYS A 92 -13.06 -6.24 -26.89
N PRO A 93 -14.31 -6.68 -26.74
CA PRO A 93 -15.32 -6.26 -25.75
C PRO A 93 -14.93 -6.70 -24.33
N TRP A 94 -15.50 -6.06 -23.32
CA TRP A 94 -15.29 -6.47 -21.93
C TRP A 94 -15.77 -7.90 -21.70
N GLN A 95 -14.84 -8.77 -21.29
CA GLN A 95 -15.12 -10.18 -21.05
C GLN A 95 -14.15 -10.73 -19.98
N CYS A 96 -14.68 -11.42 -18.97
CA CYS A 96 -13.86 -12.19 -18.04
C CYS A 96 -13.23 -13.38 -18.78
N LEU A 97 -11.89 -13.46 -18.78
CA LEU A 97 -11.14 -14.52 -19.43
C LEU A 97 -10.82 -15.66 -18.46
N SER A 98 -10.48 -15.33 -17.22
CA SER A 98 -10.12 -16.35 -16.23
C SER A 98 -10.23 -15.82 -14.81
N VAL A 99 -10.56 -16.75 -13.88
CA VAL A 99 -10.49 -16.57 -12.44
C VAL A 99 -9.51 -17.61 -11.91
N ARG A 100 -8.41 -17.18 -11.33
CA ARG A 100 -7.31 -18.07 -10.90
C ARG A 100 -6.96 -17.84 -9.44
N PRO A 101 -6.72 -18.90 -8.64
CA PRO A 101 -6.28 -18.74 -7.27
C PRO A 101 -4.84 -18.23 -7.22
N VAL A 102 -4.56 -17.33 -6.28
CA VAL A 102 -3.23 -16.88 -5.87
C VAL A 102 -2.87 -17.56 -4.56
N VAL A 103 -1.71 -18.19 -4.50
CA VAL A 103 -1.44 -19.34 -3.61
C VAL A 103 -1.41 -19.05 -2.11
N ARG A 104 -1.03 -17.89 -1.57
CA ARG A 104 -0.84 -17.76 -0.12
C ARG A 104 -1.39 -16.54 0.59
N GLY A 105 -1.41 -15.39 0.03
CA GLY A 105 -1.81 -14.17 0.72
C GLY A 105 -2.71 -13.28 -0.11
N GLY A 106 -3.40 -12.33 0.51
CA GLY A 106 -4.08 -11.27 -0.25
C GLY A 106 -3.05 -10.56 -1.13
N ALA A 107 -3.06 -10.86 -2.43
CA ALA A 107 -2.16 -10.24 -3.39
C ALA A 107 -2.60 -8.81 -3.64
N ARG A 108 -1.69 -7.84 -3.50
CA ARG A 108 -2.02 -6.43 -3.71
C ARG A 108 -1.38 -5.85 -4.96
N PRO A 109 -0.04 -5.82 -5.09
CA PRO A 109 0.55 -5.27 -6.29
C PRO A 109 0.51 -6.28 -7.43
N LEU A 110 0.15 -5.80 -8.61
CA LEU A 110 0.19 -6.56 -9.85
C LEU A 110 0.64 -5.66 -11.01
N THR A 111 1.32 -6.27 -11.97
CA THR A 111 1.80 -5.58 -13.17
C THR A 111 1.83 -6.54 -14.36
N PHE A 112 1.56 -6.03 -15.56
CA PHE A 112 1.74 -6.78 -16.80
C PHE A 112 3.18 -6.67 -17.28
N THR A 113 3.68 -7.71 -17.97
CA THR A 113 4.89 -7.60 -18.78
C THR A 113 4.66 -6.64 -19.95
N ALA A 114 5.71 -6.03 -20.47
CA ALA A 114 5.63 -5.15 -21.65
C ALA A 114 5.14 -5.92 -22.88
N SER A 115 5.45 -7.22 -22.96
CA SER A 115 4.94 -8.15 -24.00
C SER A 115 3.43 -8.48 -23.82
N GLU A 116 2.84 -8.16 -22.66
CA GLU A 116 1.45 -8.50 -22.29
C GLU A 116 1.16 -10.03 -22.24
N GLU A 117 2.19 -10.85 -22.24
CA GLU A 117 2.03 -12.32 -22.18
C GLU A 117 1.83 -12.82 -20.75
N ARG A 118 2.26 -12.04 -19.75
CA ARG A 118 2.21 -12.43 -18.34
C ARG A 118 1.72 -11.29 -17.44
N VAL A 119 1.14 -11.68 -16.32
CA VAL A 119 0.83 -10.82 -15.18
C VAL A 119 1.66 -11.28 -13.99
N LEU A 120 2.44 -10.39 -13.40
CA LEU A 120 3.13 -10.62 -12.15
C LEU A 120 2.24 -10.16 -11.01
N VAL A 121 2.19 -10.97 -9.96
CA VAL A 121 1.39 -10.71 -8.76
C VAL A 121 2.28 -10.95 -7.55
N ALA A 122 2.40 -9.95 -6.68
CA ALA A 122 3.14 -10.08 -5.43
C ALA A 122 2.19 -10.25 -4.24
N ASP A 123 2.58 -11.04 -3.26
CA ASP A 123 1.75 -11.35 -2.11
C ASP A 123 2.34 -10.86 -0.78
N LYS A 124 1.52 -10.96 0.27
CA LYS A 124 1.93 -10.58 1.63
C LYS A 124 2.97 -11.52 2.24
N SER A 125 3.16 -12.72 1.68
CA SER A 125 4.18 -13.67 2.14
C SER A 125 5.57 -13.31 1.64
N GLY A 126 5.67 -12.36 0.69
CA GLY A 126 6.93 -11.94 0.09
C GLY A 126 7.19 -12.60 -1.25
N ASP A 127 6.26 -13.38 -1.79
CA ASP A 127 6.41 -14.13 -3.02
C ASP A 127 5.87 -13.35 -4.23
N VAL A 128 6.52 -13.49 -5.38
CA VAL A 128 6.04 -12.99 -6.68
C VAL A 128 5.75 -14.18 -7.59
N TYR A 129 4.52 -14.21 -8.08
CA TYR A 129 4.05 -15.23 -9.03
C TYR A 129 3.80 -14.61 -10.41
N SER A 130 4.10 -15.35 -11.47
CA SER A 130 3.69 -15.00 -12.83
C SER A 130 2.57 -15.89 -13.33
N PHE A 131 1.63 -15.27 -14.05
CA PHE A 131 0.49 -15.94 -14.66
C PHE A 131 0.47 -15.65 -16.17
N SER A 132 0.29 -16.66 -16.99
CA SER A 132 0.14 -16.47 -18.43
C SER A 132 -1.19 -15.81 -18.75
N VAL A 133 -1.20 -14.80 -19.63
CA VAL A 133 -2.39 -14.16 -20.18
C VAL A 133 -3.08 -15.08 -21.20
N LEU A 134 -2.29 -15.76 -22.05
CA LEU A 134 -2.79 -16.64 -23.11
C LEU A 134 -3.21 -18.03 -22.61
N GLY A 135 -2.69 -18.44 -21.44
CA GLY A 135 -3.02 -19.73 -20.81
C GLY A 135 -3.93 -19.58 -19.61
N PRO A 136 -5.26 -19.39 -19.79
CA PRO A 136 -6.17 -19.00 -18.71
C PRO A 136 -6.33 -20.04 -17.60
N HIS A 137 -5.91 -21.28 -17.85
CA HIS A 137 -5.97 -22.39 -16.89
C HIS A 137 -4.63 -22.75 -16.27
N ALA A 138 -3.53 -22.13 -16.71
CA ALA A 138 -2.20 -22.39 -16.17
C ALA A 138 -2.09 -21.86 -14.72
N CYS A 139 -1.49 -22.68 -13.84
CA CYS A 139 -1.19 -22.27 -12.48
C CYS A 139 -0.14 -21.16 -12.46
N GLY A 140 -0.16 -20.33 -11.41
CA GLY A 140 0.88 -19.35 -11.18
C GLY A 140 2.24 -20.01 -10.95
N ARG A 141 3.28 -19.48 -11.56
CA ARG A 141 4.65 -19.89 -11.36
C ARG A 141 5.34 -18.94 -10.38
N LEU A 142 5.95 -19.50 -9.33
CA LEU A 142 6.79 -18.73 -8.41
C LEU A 142 8.03 -18.24 -9.14
N GLU A 143 8.28 -16.93 -9.13
CA GLU A 143 9.43 -16.30 -9.78
C GLU A 143 10.51 -15.94 -8.77
N LEU A 144 10.15 -15.30 -7.68
CA LEU A 144 11.09 -14.89 -6.63
C LEU A 144 10.37 -14.77 -5.28
N GLY A 145 11.16 -14.75 -4.20
CA GLY A 145 10.68 -14.53 -2.84
C GLY A 145 11.54 -13.53 -2.08
N HIS A 146 10.92 -12.85 -1.12
CA HIS A 146 11.53 -12.00 -0.11
C HIS A 146 11.28 -12.60 1.27
N LEU A 147 12.10 -12.20 2.25
CA LEU A 147 11.86 -12.53 3.66
C LEU A 147 10.84 -11.62 4.32
N SER A 148 10.41 -10.57 3.63
CA SER A 148 9.48 -9.55 4.11
C SER A 148 8.30 -9.38 3.15
N MET A 149 7.19 -8.83 3.68
CA MET A 149 5.99 -8.54 2.91
C MET A 149 6.30 -7.63 1.73
N LEU A 150 5.87 -8.01 0.53
CA LEU A 150 5.91 -7.15 -0.64
C LEU A 150 4.76 -6.15 -0.65
N LEU A 151 5.10 -4.90 -0.94
CA LEU A 151 4.15 -3.79 -0.98
C LEU A 151 3.94 -3.25 -2.38
N ASP A 152 4.93 -3.41 -3.27
CA ASP A 152 4.80 -3.04 -4.68
C ASP A 152 5.70 -3.87 -5.60
N VAL A 153 5.33 -3.95 -6.87
CA VAL A 153 6.08 -4.64 -7.94
C VAL A 153 5.97 -3.86 -9.24
N ALA A 154 7.09 -3.72 -9.92
CA ALA A 154 7.18 -3.10 -11.23
C ALA A 154 8.10 -3.91 -12.14
N LEU A 155 7.98 -3.70 -13.44
CA LEU A 155 8.87 -4.24 -14.46
C LEU A 155 9.57 -3.09 -15.18
N SER A 156 10.79 -3.34 -15.63
CA SER A 156 11.43 -2.46 -16.60
C SER A 156 10.66 -2.48 -17.93
N PRO A 157 10.65 -1.36 -18.69
CA PRO A 157 9.89 -1.28 -19.94
C PRO A 157 10.31 -2.28 -21.02
N ASP A 158 11.47 -2.88 -20.88
CA ASP A 158 12.07 -3.91 -21.75
C ASP A 158 11.92 -5.34 -21.20
N ASP A 159 11.16 -5.52 -20.12
CA ASP A 159 10.97 -6.80 -19.40
C ASP A 159 12.27 -7.46 -18.91
N ARG A 160 13.39 -6.70 -18.78
CA ARG A 160 14.67 -7.25 -18.32
C ARG A 160 14.74 -7.39 -16.79
N PHE A 161 14.13 -6.47 -16.07
CA PHE A 161 14.21 -6.42 -14.61
C PHE A 161 12.83 -6.47 -13.95
N VAL A 162 12.75 -7.22 -12.85
CA VAL A 162 11.66 -7.18 -11.89
C VAL A 162 12.13 -6.35 -10.68
N LEU A 163 11.39 -5.28 -10.39
CA LEU A 163 11.64 -4.40 -9.25
C LEU A 163 10.58 -4.69 -8.19
N THR A 164 11.03 -4.96 -6.97
CA THR A 164 10.14 -5.29 -5.85
C THR A 164 10.45 -4.42 -4.65
N ALA A 165 9.39 -3.91 -4.01
CA ALA A 165 9.48 -3.07 -2.82
C ALA A 165 8.89 -3.78 -1.61
N ASP A 166 9.60 -3.81 -0.50
CA ASP A 166 9.21 -4.55 0.68
C ASP A 166 8.97 -3.67 1.91
N ARG A 167 8.42 -4.29 2.95
CA ARG A 167 8.20 -3.67 4.25
C ARG A 167 9.49 -3.32 4.96
N ASP A 168 10.59 -4.01 4.66
CA ASP A 168 11.88 -3.84 5.34
C ASP A 168 12.80 -2.86 4.59
N GLU A 169 12.19 -1.80 3.99
CA GLU A 169 12.89 -0.60 3.45
C GLU A 169 13.67 -0.84 2.16
N LYS A 170 13.57 -2.02 1.56
CA LYS A 170 14.39 -2.40 0.41
C LYS A 170 13.62 -2.35 -0.88
N ILE A 171 14.30 -1.90 -1.92
CA ILE A 171 13.88 -2.13 -3.29
C ILE A 171 14.93 -3.05 -3.90
N ARG A 172 14.50 -4.21 -4.36
CA ARG A 172 15.36 -5.20 -5.00
C ARG A 172 15.12 -5.18 -6.50
N VAL A 173 16.18 -5.15 -7.27
CA VAL A 173 16.20 -5.25 -8.72
C VAL A 173 16.74 -6.62 -9.11
N SER A 174 15.93 -7.44 -9.76
CA SER A 174 16.28 -8.80 -10.16
C SER A 174 16.14 -8.97 -11.67
N TRP A 175 16.92 -9.85 -12.28
CA TRP A 175 16.78 -10.22 -13.68
C TRP A 175 15.45 -10.97 -13.89
N ALA A 176 14.60 -10.51 -14.81
CA ALA A 176 13.31 -11.17 -15.06
C ALA A 176 13.47 -12.57 -15.65
N ALA A 177 14.51 -12.81 -16.45
CA ALA A 177 14.82 -14.12 -17.01
C ALA A 177 15.37 -15.11 -15.97
N ALA A 178 15.99 -14.59 -14.89
CA ALA A 178 16.59 -15.37 -13.81
C ALA A 178 16.36 -14.64 -12.47
N PRO A 179 15.13 -14.66 -11.90
CA PRO A 179 14.76 -13.79 -10.79
C PRO A 179 15.53 -14.05 -9.48
N HIS A 180 16.24 -15.16 -9.38
CA HIS A 180 17.20 -15.44 -8.30
C HIS A 180 18.49 -14.61 -8.42
N CYS A 181 18.81 -14.09 -9.61
CA CYS A 181 19.96 -13.22 -9.84
C CYS A 181 19.54 -11.78 -9.54
N ILE A 182 20.17 -11.20 -8.52
CA ILE A 182 19.94 -9.82 -8.10
C ILE A 182 20.96 -8.94 -8.83
N GLU A 183 20.49 -7.91 -9.51
CA GLU A 183 21.32 -6.89 -10.15
C GLU A 183 21.78 -5.86 -9.12
N SER A 184 20.83 -5.30 -8.39
CA SER A 184 21.09 -4.23 -7.44
C SER A 184 20.04 -4.15 -6.35
N PHE A 185 20.33 -3.34 -5.34
CA PHE A 185 19.38 -2.86 -4.35
C PHE A 185 19.40 -1.34 -4.31
N CYS A 186 18.22 -0.71 -4.27
CA CYS A 186 18.08 0.71 -3.91
C CYS A 186 17.85 0.80 -2.41
N LEU A 187 18.90 1.16 -1.68
CA LEU A 187 18.92 1.24 -0.22
C LEU A 187 19.01 2.68 0.25
N GLY A 188 18.21 3.05 1.26
CA GLY A 188 18.23 4.41 1.82
C GLY A 188 16.95 4.81 2.53
N HIS A 189 15.80 4.23 2.16
CA HIS A 189 14.58 4.42 2.95
C HIS A 189 14.76 3.89 4.38
N THR A 190 14.08 4.49 5.34
CA THR A 190 14.17 4.14 6.77
C THR A 190 12.88 3.55 7.33
N GLU A 191 11.85 3.48 6.49
CA GLU A 191 10.58 2.81 6.74
C GLU A 191 10.16 2.05 5.48
N PHE A 192 9.09 1.30 5.54
CA PHE A 192 8.58 0.48 4.44
C PHE A 192 8.44 1.28 3.13
N VAL A 193 8.78 0.66 2.01
CA VAL A 193 8.61 1.26 0.67
C VAL A 193 7.17 1.05 0.20
N SER A 194 6.40 2.13 0.15
CA SER A 194 4.96 2.03 -0.12
C SER A 194 4.60 1.89 -1.59
N ARG A 195 5.33 2.59 -2.49
CA ARG A 195 5.12 2.56 -3.95
C ARG A 195 6.43 2.73 -4.70
N ILE A 196 6.47 2.12 -5.89
CA ILE A 196 7.54 2.28 -6.87
C ILE A 196 6.95 2.54 -8.25
N LEU A 197 7.63 3.34 -9.07
CA LEU A 197 7.26 3.62 -10.44
C LEU A 197 8.51 3.80 -11.31
N VAL A 198 8.68 2.97 -12.33
CA VAL A 198 9.69 3.22 -13.36
C VAL A 198 9.24 4.42 -14.19
N VAL A 199 10.11 5.41 -14.34
CA VAL A 199 9.77 6.68 -14.98
C VAL A 199 9.52 6.46 -16.47
N PRO A 200 8.31 6.75 -17.00
CA PRO A 200 8.02 6.61 -18.40
C PRO A 200 8.98 7.45 -19.27
N GLY A 201 9.52 6.85 -20.33
CA GLY A 201 10.52 7.47 -21.19
C GLY A 201 11.97 7.44 -20.66
N HIS A 202 12.18 7.01 -19.42
CA HIS A 202 13.50 6.91 -18.76
C HIS A 202 13.64 5.53 -18.11
N PRO A 203 13.94 4.47 -18.88
CA PRO A 203 13.87 3.09 -18.45
C PRO A 203 14.85 2.72 -17.33
N GLU A 204 15.85 3.55 -17.07
CA GLU A 204 16.85 3.38 -16.00
C GLU A 204 16.44 4.07 -14.67
N LEU A 205 15.38 4.90 -14.69
CA LEU A 205 15.00 5.71 -13.54
C LEU A 205 13.79 5.12 -12.81
N LEU A 206 13.89 5.12 -11.48
CA LEU A 206 12.83 4.66 -10.58
C LEU A 206 12.48 5.74 -9.58
N LEU A 207 11.19 6.00 -9.41
CA LEU A 207 10.63 6.73 -8.28
C LEU A 207 10.21 5.74 -7.20
N SER A 208 10.49 6.07 -5.95
CA SER A 208 9.98 5.32 -4.79
C SER A 208 9.50 6.25 -3.71
N SER A 209 8.49 5.82 -2.99
CA SER A 209 7.97 6.50 -1.80
C SER A 209 7.92 5.55 -0.62
N SER A 210 7.98 6.10 0.60
CA SER A 210 8.09 5.32 1.82
C SER A 210 7.29 5.96 2.96
N GLY A 211 7.06 5.16 4.02
CA GLY A 211 6.55 5.63 5.30
C GLY A 211 7.49 6.60 6.02
N ASP A 212 8.73 6.79 5.54
CA ASP A 212 9.66 7.82 6.02
C ASP A 212 9.32 9.22 5.51
N CYS A 213 8.17 9.39 4.84
CA CYS A 213 7.70 10.63 4.24
C CYS A 213 8.63 11.19 3.15
N THR A 214 9.44 10.35 2.49
CA THR A 214 10.30 10.78 1.38
C THR A 214 9.85 10.21 0.05
N LEU A 215 10.08 11.01 -1.01
CA LEU A 215 10.08 10.57 -2.40
C LEU A 215 11.52 10.53 -2.88
N ARG A 216 11.96 9.40 -3.44
CA ARG A 216 13.33 9.23 -3.92
C ARG A 216 13.36 8.89 -5.40
N LEU A 217 14.38 9.40 -6.07
CA LEU A 217 14.71 9.09 -7.45
C LEU A 217 16.01 8.28 -7.49
N TRP A 218 16.01 7.20 -8.24
CA TRP A 218 17.12 6.24 -8.33
C TRP A 218 17.51 5.99 -9.78
N ASP A 219 18.79 5.77 -9.99
CA ASP A 219 19.32 4.96 -11.09
C ASP A 219 19.28 3.50 -10.59
N TYR A 220 18.20 2.78 -10.89
CA TYR A 220 17.96 1.48 -10.27
C TYR A 220 18.88 0.37 -10.76
N PRO A 221 19.41 0.35 -12.01
CA PRO A 221 20.39 -0.67 -12.39
C PRO A 221 21.66 -0.60 -11.55
N SER A 222 22.12 0.59 -11.17
CA SER A 222 23.26 0.77 -10.28
C SER A 222 22.90 0.78 -8.80
N GLY A 223 21.61 0.91 -8.45
CA GLY A 223 21.14 1.10 -7.08
C GLY A 223 21.41 2.48 -6.50
N ARG A 224 21.92 3.43 -7.30
CA ARG A 224 22.34 4.74 -6.83
C ARG A 224 21.15 5.69 -6.65
N GLN A 225 21.07 6.32 -5.49
CA GLN A 225 20.12 7.41 -5.24
C GLN A 225 20.59 8.67 -5.96
N LEU A 226 19.71 9.28 -6.75
CA LEU A 226 19.96 10.55 -7.45
C LEU A 226 19.42 11.74 -6.67
N GLN A 227 18.22 11.60 -6.07
CA GLN A 227 17.56 12.65 -5.31
C GLN A 227 16.72 12.08 -4.17
N CYS A 228 16.58 12.86 -3.09
CA CYS A 228 15.63 12.62 -2.01
C CYS A 228 14.84 13.92 -1.76
N CYS A 229 13.52 13.81 -1.78
CA CYS A 229 12.60 14.92 -1.49
C CYS A 229 11.86 14.58 -0.19
N ASP A 230 11.97 15.44 0.82
CA ASP A 230 11.22 15.35 2.06
C ASP A 230 9.83 15.95 1.86
N LEU A 231 8.80 15.11 1.85
CA LEU A 231 7.42 15.51 1.65
C LEU A 231 6.81 16.16 2.91
N ALA A 232 7.36 15.86 4.09
CA ALA A 232 6.87 16.45 5.33
C ALA A 232 7.18 17.94 5.39
N SER A 233 8.34 18.35 4.86
CA SER A 233 8.75 19.76 4.78
C SER A 233 7.91 20.59 3.80
N LEU A 234 7.20 19.93 2.87
CA LEU A 234 6.35 20.61 1.88
C LEU A 234 4.93 20.85 2.37
N GLN A 235 4.56 20.34 3.54
CA GLN A 235 3.26 20.62 4.13
C GLN A 235 3.22 22.06 4.62
N GLU A 236 2.40 22.89 3.97
CA GLU A 236 2.07 24.19 4.53
C GLU A 236 1.31 24.01 5.86
N PRO A 237 1.60 24.83 6.88
CA PRO A 237 0.86 24.80 8.13
C PRO A 237 -0.63 24.91 7.83
N ALA A 238 -1.43 24.00 8.42
CA ALA A 238 -2.88 24.11 8.32
C ALA A 238 -3.31 25.44 8.95
N GLU A 239 -3.93 26.33 8.17
CA GLU A 239 -4.62 27.48 8.72
C GLU A 239 -5.67 26.97 9.72
N PRO A 240 -5.70 27.49 10.96
CA PRO A 240 -6.67 27.04 11.95
C PRO A 240 -8.07 27.45 11.49
N TRP A 241 -8.85 26.52 10.95
CA TRP A 241 -10.28 26.71 10.75
C TRP A 241 -10.95 26.86 12.12
N GLY A 242 -11.28 28.12 12.42
CA GLY A 242 -12.16 28.63 13.45
C GLY A 242 -12.45 27.77 14.70
N HIS A 243 -12.10 28.37 15.86
CA HIS A 243 -12.55 28.11 17.23
C HIS A 243 -11.83 27.05 18.08
N LYS A 244 -11.13 27.66 19.04
CA LYS A 244 -10.54 27.23 20.30
C LYS A 244 -9.04 26.96 20.25
N ALA A 245 -8.32 27.97 20.75
CA ALA A 245 -6.93 27.85 21.18
C ALA A 245 -6.77 26.65 22.14
N VAL A 246 -6.12 25.62 21.71
CA VAL A 246 -5.59 24.56 22.58
C VAL A 246 -4.20 25.04 23.03
N PRO A 247 -3.84 24.94 24.32
CA PRO A 247 -2.59 25.51 24.82
C PRO A 247 -1.37 24.85 24.15
N ALA A 248 -0.40 25.69 23.78
CA ALA A 248 0.84 25.35 23.10
C ALA A 248 1.82 24.55 23.97
N SER A 249 1.47 23.32 24.35
CA SER A 249 2.38 22.39 25.05
C SER A 249 2.22 20.93 24.63
N SER A 250 1.65 20.65 23.47
CA SER A 250 1.80 19.33 22.84
C SER A 250 2.78 19.48 21.69
N CYS A 251 3.92 18.77 21.78
CA CYS A 251 4.82 18.53 20.67
C CYS A 251 3.96 18.24 19.44
N ILE A 252 4.11 19.02 18.37
CA ILE A 252 3.53 18.73 17.07
C ILE A 252 4.13 17.39 16.67
N SER A 253 3.45 16.30 16.99
CA SER A 253 3.77 15.00 16.46
C SER A 253 3.55 15.13 14.95
N LEU A 254 4.65 15.25 14.19
CA LEU A 254 4.62 15.19 12.74
C LEU A 254 3.77 13.97 12.36
N GLN A 255 2.61 14.22 11.79
CA GLN A 255 1.68 13.15 11.41
C GLN A 255 2.39 12.33 10.33
N ARG A 256 2.78 11.10 10.69
CA ARG A 256 3.39 10.17 9.74
C ARG A 256 2.36 9.83 8.67
N PHE A 257 2.75 9.91 7.42
CA PHE A 257 1.95 9.53 6.27
C PHE A 257 2.82 8.78 5.26
N ALA A 258 2.19 8.02 4.40
CA ALA A 258 2.86 7.37 3.29
C ALA A 258 2.15 7.71 1.98
N VAL A 259 2.88 7.68 0.89
CA VAL A 259 2.29 7.85 -0.44
C VAL A 259 1.58 6.56 -0.82
N SER A 260 0.30 6.65 -1.13
CA SER A 260 -0.54 5.51 -1.55
C SER A 260 -0.55 5.31 -3.06
N ARG A 261 -0.25 6.35 -3.85
CA ARG A 261 -0.23 6.33 -5.31
C ARG A 261 0.82 7.27 -5.86
N ILE A 262 1.58 6.81 -6.86
CA ILE A 262 2.45 7.63 -7.71
C ILE A 262 1.92 7.50 -9.13
N VAL A 263 1.66 8.61 -9.81
CA VAL A 263 1.27 8.65 -11.22
C VAL A 263 2.15 9.64 -11.98
N PHE A 264 2.43 9.33 -13.24
CA PHE A 264 3.28 10.12 -14.11
C PHE A 264 2.52 10.53 -15.36
N TRP A 265 2.62 11.80 -15.75
CA TRP A 265 2.06 12.33 -16.98
C TRP A 265 3.18 12.59 -17.98
N ALA A 266 3.24 11.77 -19.04
CA ALA A 266 4.35 11.77 -19.97
C ALA A 266 4.44 13.07 -20.78
N GLN A 267 3.30 13.63 -21.22
CA GLN A 267 3.26 14.86 -22.04
C GLN A 267 3.91 16.05 -21.32
N GLU A 268 3.62 16.22 -20.05
CA GLU A 268 4.08 17.37 -19.27
C GLU A 268 5.25 17.02 -18.35
N SER A 269 5.72 15.77 -18.38
CA SER A 269 6.73 15.25 -17.43
C SER A 269 6.42 15.60 -15.98
N CYS A 270 5.13 15.43 -15.59
CA CYS A 270 4.64 15.70 -14.26
C CYS A 270 4.45 14.42 -13.45
N VAL A 271 4.74 14.48 -12.15
CA VAL A 271 4.48 13.43 -11.17
C VAL A 271 3.44 13.92 -10.19
N ALA A 272 2.39 13.15 -9.95
CA ALA A 272 1.45 13.41 -8.87
C ALA A 272 1.48 12.29 -7.83
N LEU A 273 1.48 12.67 -6.56
CA LEU A 273 1.55 11.79 -5.40
C LEU A 273 0.30 11.95 -4.54
N LEU A 274 -0.42 10.87 -4.33
CA LEU A 274 -1.50 10.81 -3.34
C LEU A 274 -0.96 10.28 -2.03
N CYS A 275 -1.22 11.02 -0.95
CA CYS A 275 -0.82 10.62 0.40
C CYS A 275 -1.97 9.93 1.14
N ASP A 276 -1.67 8.84 1.85
CA ASP A 276 -2.62 8.22 2.75
C ASP A 276 -2.88 9.12 3.96
N CYS A 277 -4.13 9.12 4.45
CA CYS A 277 -4.57 9.93 5.59
C CYS A 277 -4.54 11.45 5.41
N LEU A 278 -4.11 11.97 4.27
CA LEU A 278 -4.10 13.40 3.97
C LEU A 278 -4.96 13.69 2.74
N PRO A 279 -5.85 14.69 2.79
CA PRO A 279 -6.65 15.10 1.63
C PRO A 279 -5.83 16.01 0.69
N VAL A 280 -4.62 15.57 0.35
CA VAL A 280 -3.69 16.35 -0.48
C VAL A 280 -3.07 15.50 -1.58
N VAL A 281 -2.77 16.14 -2.70
CA VAL A 281 -1.96 15.58 -3.79
C VAL A 281 -0.79 16.52 -4.03
N PHE A 282 0.42 16.00 -3.95
CA PHE A 282 1.63 16.75 -4.30
C PHE A 282 1.92 16.59 -5.78
N VAL A 283 2.23 17.72 -6.45
CA VAL A 283 2.60 17.76 -7.86
C VAL A 283 4.04 18.21 -8.00
N PHE A 284 4.83 17.42 -8.73
CA PHE A 284 6.22 17.69 -9.06
C PHE A 284 6.39 17.76 -10.57
N GLN A 285 7.34 18.58 -11.01
CA GLN A 285 7.86 18.59 -12.37
C GLN A 285 9.09 17.71 -12.43
N PHE A 286 9.14 16.77 -13.35
CA PHE A 286 10.36 16.05 -13.66
C PHE A 286 11.17 16.82 -14.69
N ILE A 287 12.37 17.29 -14.31
CA ILE A 287 13.28 18.01 -15.17
C ILE A 287 14.22 17.02 -15.83
N VAL A 288 13.88 16.63 -17.06
CA VAL A 288 14.54 15.57 -17.81
C VAL A 288 16.06 15.78 -17.94
N CYS A 289 16.49 16.98 -18.33
CA CYS A 289 17.92 17.28 -18.55
C CYS A 289 18.77 17.21 -17.27
N GLN A 290 18.16 17.44 -16.12
CA GLN A 290 18.85 17.41 -14.81
C GLN A 290 18.62 16.09 -14.06
N ARG A 291 17.68 15.23 -14.53
CA ARG A 291 17.20 14.05 -13.82
C ARG A 291 16.80 14.40 -12.38
N GLN A 292 15.95 15.41 -12.22
CA GLN A 292 15.55 15.95 -10.94
C GLN A 292 14.04 16.21 -10.88
N LEU A 293 13.50 16.13 -9.68
CA LEU A 293 12.14 16.50 -9.34
C LEU A 293 12.12 17.89 -8.72
N ALA A 294 11.30 18.79 -9.24
CA ALA A 294 11.02 20.08 -8.66
C ALA A 294 9.57 20.12 -8.16
N PHE A 295 9.38 20.43 -6.89
CA PHE A 295 8.05 20.64 -6.33
C PHE A 295 7.36 21.80 -7.05
N ARG A 296 6.09 21.62 -7.40
CA ARG A 296 5.28 22.63 -8.09
C ARG A 296 4.15 23.14 -7.23
N GLN A 297 3.32 22.24 -6.75
CA GLN A 297 2.10 22.62 -6.05
C GLN A 297 1.58 21.50 -5.16
N GLN A 298 0.90 21.90 -4.08
CA GLN A 298 0.08 21.03 -3.26
C GLN A 298 -1.39 21.29 -3.58
N LEU A 299 -2.09 20.27 -4.08
CA LEU A 299 -3.54 20.33 -4.31
C LEU A 299 -4.25 19.89 -3.04
N ARG A 300 -5.15 20.72 -2.52
CA ARG A 300 -5.92 20.46 -1.30
C ARG A 300 -7.37 20.14 -1.66
N PHE A 301 -7.93 19.16 -0.99
CA PHE A 301 -9.29 18.70 -1.21
C PHE A 301 -10.11 18.84 0.07
N PRO A 302 -11.40 19.23 -0.04
CA PRO A 302 -12.27 19.34 1.13
C PRO A 302 -12.70 17.97 1.69
N LYS A 303 -12.53 16.92 0.88
CA LYS A 303 -12.89 15.54 1.20
C LYS A 303 -11.70 14.61 0.98
N ARG A 304 -11.77 13.42 1.55
CA ARG A 304 -10.76 12.38 1.35
C ARG A 304 -10.65 12.04 -0.14
N VAL A 305 -9.42 11.96 -0.63
CA VAL A 305 -9.11 11.45 -1.96
C VAL A 305 -8.82 9.95 -1.86
N TRP A 306 -9.48 9.15 -2.70
CA TRP A 306 -9.30 7.70 -2.71
C TRP A 306 -8.24 7.24 -3.68
N ASP A 307 -8.20 7.83 -4.89
CA ASP A 307 -7.20 7.50 -5.90
C ASP A 307 -7.08 8.62 -6.95
N ILE A 308 -5.98 8.57 -7.72
CA ILE A 308 -5.67 9.52 -8.79
C ILE A 308 -5.15 8.80 -10.02
N ALA A 309 -5.42 9.36 -11.21
CA ALA A 309 -4.89 8.85 -12.46
C ALA A 309 -4.72 9.98 -13.48
N PHE A 310 -3.63 9.94 -14.26
CA PHE A 310 -3.47 10.84 -15.41
C PHE A 310 -4.13 10.27 -16.67
N GLU A 311 -4.82 11.12 -17.39
CA GLU A 311 -5.20 10.92 -18.77
C GLU A 311 -4.38 11.85 -19.65
N GLU A 312 -3.66 11.29 -20.63
CA GLU A 312 -2.72 12.05 -21.45
C GLU A 312 -3.36 13.29 -22.10
N ALA A 313 -4.57 13.17 -22.63
CA ALA A 313 -5.26 14.26 -23.32
C ALA A 313 -5.97 15.24 -22.37
N GLN A 314 -6.26 14.83 -21.13
CA GLN A 314 -7.19 15.59 -20.28
C GLN A 314 -6.56 16.16 -19.02
N GLY A 315 -5.63 15.45 -18.38
CA GLY A 315 -5.01 15.86 -17.13
C GLY A 315 -5.19 14.87 -16.00
N LEU A 316 -5.31 15.36 -14.76
CA LEU A 316 -5.37 14.53 -13.54
C LEU A 316 -6.82 14.32 -13.12
N TRP A 317 -7.29 13.08 -13.20
CA TRP A 317 -8.53 12.64 -12.59
C TRP A 317 -8.32 12.31 -11.12
N VAL A 318 -9.20 12.80 -10.28
CA VAL A 318 -9.19 12.63 -8.83
C VAL A 318 -10.50 12.02 -8.38
N LEU A 319 -10.46 10.82 -7.79
CA LEU A 319 -11.60 10.14 -7.18
C LEU A 319 -11.65 10.51 -5.70
N GLN A 320 -12.77 11.06 -5.25
CA GLN A 320 -12.90 11.58 -3.88
C GLN A 320 -14.19 11.11 -3.18
N ASP A 321 -14.18 11.16 -1.86
CA ASP A 321 -15.32 10.82 -1.00
C ASP A 321 -16.37 11.95 -0.99
N CYS A 322 -16.98 12.17 -2.14
CA CYS A 322 -18.01 13.19 -2.33
C CYS A 322 -19.05 12.66 -3.33
N ARG A 323 -20.25 12.37 -2.84
CA ARG A 323 -21.32 11.81 -3.67
C ARG A 323 -21.78 12.77 -4.78
N GLU A 324 -21.74 14.06 -4.52
CA GLU A 324 -22.15 15.10 -5.48
C GLU A 324 -21.14 15.22 -6.62
N ALA A 325 -19.84 15.12 -6.30
CA ALA A 325 -18.74 15.23 -7.25
C ALA A 325 -17.69 14.14 -6.98
N PRO A 326 -18.00 12.86 -7.27
CA PRO A 326 -17.10 11.75 -6.95
C PRO A 326 -15.81 11.76 -7.77
N LEU A 327 -15.82 12.35 -8.95
CA LEU A 327 -14.70 12.42 -9.87
C LEU A 327 -14.50 13.85 -10.35
N VAL A 328 -13.30 14.40 -10.17
CA VAL A 328 -12.94 15.78 -10.55
C VAL A 328 -11.70 15.75 -11.43
N LEU A 329 -11.73 16.55 -12.51
CA LEU A 329 -10.60 16.72 -13.40
C LEU A 329 -9.80 17.97 -13.02
N TRP A 330 -8.49 17.86 -12.96
CA TRP A 330 -7.55 18.97 -12.75
C TRP A 330 -6.62 19.13 -13.93
N ARG A 331 -6.34 20.39 -14.30
CA ARG A 331 -5.42 20.75 -15.39
C ARG A 331 -4.48 21.88 -14.98
N PRO A 332 -3.27 21.93 -15.55
CA PRO A 332 -2.42 23.10 -15.43
C PRO A 332 -2.99 24.23 -16.29
N THR A 333 -3.27 25.38 -15.67
CA THR A 333 -3.75 26.59 -16.32
C THR A 333 -2.95 27.77 -15.79
N GLY A 334 -2.25 28.50 -16.67
CA GLY A 334 -1.42 29.61 -16.24
C GLY A 334 -0.27 29.25 -15.29
N GLY A 335 0.25 28.02 -15.38
CA GLY A 335 1.34 27.52 -14.53
C GLY A 335 0.89 26.94 -13.18
N GLN A 336 -0.41 26.96 -12.89
CA GLN A 336 -0.98 26.39 -11.67
C GLN A 336 -2.01 25.32 -12.01
N TRP A 337 -2.08 24.28 -11.19
CA TRP A 337 -3.10 23.23 -11.27
C TRP A 337 -4.42 23.77 -10.72
N GLN A 338 -5.48 23.65 -11.50
CA GLN A 338 -6.82 24.11 -11.15
C GLN A 338 -7.87 23.05 -11.53
N PRO A 339 -8.97 22.93 -10.76
CA PRO A 339 -10.08 22.08 -11.14
C PRO A 339 -10.69 22.62 -12.43
N VAL A 340 -10.98 21.72 -13.38
CA VAL A 340 -11.68 22.06 -14.59
C VAL A 340 -13.17 22.18 -14.26
N PRO A 341 -13.87 23.24 -14.71
CA PRO A 341 -15.31 23.34 -14.57
C PRO A 341 -16.02 22.12 -15.18
N ASP A 342 -17.18 21.79 -14.66
CA ASP A 342 -17.97 20.64 -15.10
C ASP A 342 -18.14 20.60 -16.61
N SER A 343 -17.49 19.63 -17.24
CA SER A 343 -17.70 19.30 -18.64
C SER A 343 -18.80 18.25 -18.79
N ALA A 344 -19.35 18.11 -20.00
CA ALA A 344 -20.34 17.05 -20.29
C ALA A 344 -19.79 15.65 -19.92
N VAL A 345 -18.47 15.41 -20.14
CA VAL A 345 -17.80 14.16 -19.77
C VAL A 345 -17.78 13.99 -18.26
N SER A 346 -17.35 15.02 -17.49
CA SER A 346 -17.34 14.97 -16.04
C SER A 346 -18.73 14.74 -15.46
N GLN A 347 -19.75 15.39 -15.98
CA GLN A 347 -21.14 15.22 -15.55
C GLN A 347 -21.65 13.81 -15.82
N ARG A 348 -21.38 13.24 -17.01
CA ARG A 348 -21.73 11.86 -17.37
C ARG A 348 -21.06 10.87 -16.44
N LEU A 349 -19.73 10.95 -16.26
CA LEU A 349 -18.97 10.06 -15.39
C LEU A 349 -19.44 10.14 -13.93
N CYS A 350 -19.68 11.35 -13.42
CA CYS A 350 -20.25 11.56 -12.11
C CYS A 350 -21.68 10.99 -12.00
N GLY A 351 -22.48 11.04 -13.07
CA GLY A 351 -23.80 10.42 -13.15
C GLY A 351 -23.74 8.91 -12.92
N HIS A 352 -22.86 8.20 -13.65
CA HIS A 352 -22.63 6.76 -13.48
C HIS A 352 -22.18 6.40 -12.07
N LEU A 353 -21.25 7.17 -11.52
CA LEU A 353 -20.73 6.93 -10.16
C LEU A 353 -21.77 7.21 -9.08
N ARG A 354 -22.62 8.23 -9.24
CA ARG A 354 -23.75 8.48 -8.33
C ARG A 354 -24.76 7.34 -8.35
N GLY A 355 -25.08 6.82 -9.55
CA GLY A 355 -25.96 5.66 -9.72
C GLY A 355 -25.39 4.37 -9.08
N SER A 356 -24.06 4.26 -9.00
CA SER A 356 -23.34 3.12 -8.44
C SER A 356 -22.67 3.43 -7.10
N TRP A 357 -23.11 4.48 -6.39
CA TRP A 357 -22.44 4.97 -5.17
C TRP A 357 -22.30 3.92 -4.08
N ALA A 358 -23.25 3.02 -3.95
CA ALA A 358 -23.21 1.90 -2.99
C ALA A 358 -21.94 1.05 -3.12
N MET A 359 -21.32 1.01 -4.29
CA MET A 359 -20.04 0.33 -4.53
C MET A 359 -18.87 1.05 -3.82
N LEU A 360 -18.93 2.38 -3.71
CA LEU A 360 -17.89 3.22 -3.13
C LEU A 360 -18.12 3.49 -1.64
N GLU A 361 -19.37 3.32 -1.19
CA GLU A 361 -19.77 3.53 0.19
C GLU A 361 -19.00 2.58 1.12
N GLY A 362 -18.45 3.11 2.21
CA GLY A 362 -17.62 2.32 3.14
C GLY A 362 -16.15 2.16 2.73
N SER A 363 -15.76 2.54 1.52
CA SER A 363 -14.34 2.51 1.10
C SER A 363 -13.44 3.42 1.93
N GLY A 364 -14.02 4.38 2.66
CA GLY A 364 -13.31 5.31 3.53
C GLY A 364 -13.12 4.85 4.97
N THR A 365 -13.79 3.78 5.40
CA THR A 365 -13.78 3.34 6.81
C THR A 365 -12.57 2.51 7.20
N VAL A 366 -11.69 2.17 6.27
CA VAL A 366 -10.45 1.44 6.58
C VAL A 366 -9.45 2.42 7.21
N GLU A 367 -9.56 2.58 8.52
CA GLU A 367 -8.76 3.51 9.35
C GLU A 367 -7.24 3.26 9.29
N ASP A 368 -6.78 2.13 8.75
CA ASP A 368 -5.41 1.67 8.94
C ASP A 368 -4.61 1.44 7.65
N GLY A 369 -4.68 2.30 6.66
CA GLY A 369 -3.91 2.20 5.43
C GLY A 369 -2.53 1.57 5.59
N PHE A 370 -1.53 2.37 5.86
CA PHE A 370 -0.16 1.94 6.11
C PHE A 370 0.23 1.92 7.60
N ARG A 371 -0.69 2.29 8.51
CA ARG A 371 -0.40 2.49 9.93
C ARG A 371 0.21 1.26 10.61
N GLY A 372 -0.29 0.07 10.28
CA GLY A 372 0.22 -1.20 10.80
C GLY A 372 1.58 -1.64 10.22
N LEU A 373 2.11 -0.92 9.22
CA LEU A 373 3.39 -1.25 8.59
C LEU A 373 4.57 -0.54 9.26
N TYR A 374 4.34 0.57 9.96
CA TYR A 374 5.38 1.28 10.69
C TYR A 374 6.05 0.39 11.71
N LYS A 375 7.36 0.54 11.85
CA LYS A 375 8.13 -0.19 12.86
C LYS A 375 7.70 0.26 14.26
N ALA A 376 7.26 -0.70 15.08
CA ALA A 376 7.06 -0.45 16.49
C ALA A 376 8.42 -0.39 17.18
N THR A 377 8.76 0.76 17.75
CA THR A 377 9.94 0.90 18.61
C THR A 377 9.62 0.27 19.95
N PHE A 378 10.10 -0.94 20.18
CA PHE A 378 10.03 -1.56 21.50
C PHE A 378 11.28 -1.17 22.29
N ASP A 379 11.11 -0.43 23.38
CA ASP A 379 12.15 -0.25 24.36
C ASP A 379 12.27 -1.53 25.18
N ASN A 380 13.02 -2.48 24.64
CA ASN A 380 13.28 -3.77 25.29
C ASN A 380 14.03 -3.60 26.62
N MET A 381 14.82 -2.53 26.76
CA MET A 381 15.58 -2.25 27.98
C MET A 381 14.66 -1.82 29.10
N SER A 382 13.78 -0.84 28.87
CA SER A 382 12.79 -0.40 29.87
C SER A 382 11.85 -1.54 30.26
N SER A 383 11.39 -2.33 29.29
CA SER A 383 10.56 -3.51 29.55
C SER A 383 11.31 -4.57 30.39
N TYR A 384 12.59 -4.80 30.12
CA TYR A 384 13.42 -5.71 30.89
C TYR A 384 13.64 -5.18 32.31
N LEU A 385 13.99 -3.91 32.46
CA LEU A 385 14.24 -3.29 33.79
C LEU A 385 12.97 -3.34 34.64
N LYS A 386 11.82 -3.02 34.08
CA LYS A 386 10.52 -3.12 34.79
C LYS A 386 10.23 -4.54 35.28
N ARG A 387 10.39 -5.55 34.43
CA ARG A 387 10.22 -6.97 34.82
C ARG A 387 11.24 -7.41 35.86
N LYS A 388 12.47 -6.89 35.80
CA LYS A 388 13.53 -7.17 36.81
C LYS A 388 13.15 -6.55 38.13
N GLU A 389 12.69 -5.34 38.17
CA GLU A 389 12.23 -4.64 39.37
C GLU A 389 11.04 -5.34 40.03
N GLU A 390 10.03 -5.73 39.24
CA GLU A 390 8.87 -6.52 39.71
C GLU A 390 9.33 -7.86 40.36
N ARG A 391 10.29 -8.58 39.74
CA ARG A 391 10.84 -9.81 40.31
C ARG A 391 11.57 -9.56 41.62
N LEU A 392 12.34 -8.48 41.73
CA LEU A 392 13.03 -8.12 42.95
C LEU A 392 12.07 -7.76 44.09
N GLN A 393 11.02 -7.01 43.78
CA GLN A 393 9.95 -6.67 44.74
C GLN A 393 9.24 -7.95 45.24
N GLN A 394 8.86 -8.85 44.35
CA GLN A 394 8.24 -10.13 44.72
C GLN A 394 9.18 -10.99 45.59
N GLN A 395 10.50 -11.00 45.31
CA GLN A 395 11.48 -11.71 46.15
C GLN A 395 11.63 -11.08 47.54
N GLN A 396 11.59 -9.76 47.64
CA GLN A 396 11.64 -9.05 48.94
C GLN A 396 10.36 -9.30 49.75
N GLU A 397 9.21 -9.30 49.12
CA GLU A 397 7.94 -9.64 49.77
C GLU A 397 7.94 -11.07 50.28
N ARG A 398 8.36 -12.06 49.47
CA ARG A 398 8.50 -13.47 49.91
C ARG A 398 9.44 -13.62 51.08
N LYS A 399 10.57 -12.89 51.12
CA LYS A 399 11.50 -12.88 52.27
C LYS A 399 10.86 -12.25 53.51
N ARG A 400 10.04 -11.20 53.37
CA ARG A 400 9.29 -10.58 54.46
C ARG A 400 8.27 -11.53 55.09
N TRP A 401 7.58 -12.30 54.27
CA TRP A 401 6.61 -13.30 54.76
C TRP A 401 7.27 -14.54 55.37
N GLN A 402 8.50 -14.86 55.05
CA GLN A 402 9.27 -15.97 55.56
C GLN A 402 10.09 -15.63 56.81
N SER A 403 10.19 -14.34 57.15
CA SER A 403 10.87 -13.93 58.40
C SER A 403 9.94 -14.17 59.60
N PRO A 404 10.35 -14.94 60.60
CA PRO A 404 9.48 -15.14 61.79
C PRO A 404 9.25 -13.79 62.51
N PRO A 405 8.08 -13.61 63.12
CA PRO A 405 7.79 -12.37 63.84
C PRO A 405 8.81 -12.16 64.97
N PRO A 406 9.20 -10.92 65.28
CA PRO A 406 10.17 -10.67 66.38
C PRO A 406 9.58 -11.20 67.66
N GLY A 407 10.19 -12.32 68.14
CA GLY A 407 9.76 -13.05 69.29
C GLY A 407 9.91 -12.26 70.58
N GLY A 408 8.87 -12.26 71.35
CA GLY A 408 8.86 -11.75 72.72
C GLY A 408 9.84 -12.46 73.61
N ARG A 409 10.47 -11.68 74.47
CA ARG A 409 11.28 -12.12 75.58
C ARG A 409 10.53 -13.15 76.45
N GLY A 410 11.17 -14.32 76.70
CA GLY A 410 10.64 -15.30 77.66
C GLY A 410 11.72 -16.28 78.09
N GLN A 411 12.40 -15.93 79.19
CA GLN A 411 12.96 -16.72 80.33
C GLN A 411 13.39 -18.18 80.07
N ASN A 412 14.69 -18.37 80.47
CA ASN A 412 15.33 -19.45 81.21
C ASN A 412 14.59 -20.77 81.44
N LYS A 413 15.21 -21.93 81.11
CA LYS A 413 15.50 -23.00 82.06
C LYS A 413 16.49 -24.04 81.48
N LYS A 414 17.59 -24.10 82.23
CA LYS A 414 18.49 -25.19 82.69
C LYS A 414 18.43 -26.58 82.03
N THR A 415 19.64 -27.01 81.63
CA THR A 415 20.32 -28.28 81.87
C THR A 415 19.67 -29.60 81.54
N ARG A 416 20.28 -30.40 80.67
CA ARG A 416 20.94 -31.68 81.11
C ARG A 416 21.75 -32.31 79.98
N ALA A 417 22.90 -32.80 80.41
CA ALA A 417 23.86 -33.51 79.62
C ALA A 417 23.40 -34.92 79.20
N GLY A 418 24.03 -35.42 78.16
CA GLY A 418 24.00 -36.86 77.95
C GLY A 418 24.38 -37.33 76.55
N ARG A 419 25.62 -37.70 76.37
CA ARG A 419 26.22 -38.84 75.67
C ARG A 419 25.77 -39.08 74.17
N ALA A 420 26.73 -38.93 73.30
CA ALA A 420 27.62 -39.96 72.72
C ALA A 420 26.91 -41.08 71.92
N ALA A 421 27.22 -41.20 70.67
CA ALA A 421 27.93 -42.30 69.98
C ALA A 421 27.57 -42.28 68.48
N LEU A 422 28.54 -42.11 67.69
CA LEU A 422 29.17 -43.06 66.76
C LEU A 422 28.26 -43.75 65.75
N GLY A 423 28.59 -43.59 64.47
CA GLY A 423 28.56 -44.74 63.63
C GLY A 423 28.09 -44.48 62.19
N CYS A 424 29.06 -44.53 61.34
CA CYS A 424 29.07 -44.80 59.87
C CYS A 424 28.64 -43.72 58.97
#